data_5258040b38148ab6675c2ac1520b6bed
#
_entry.id   5258040b38148ab6675c2ac1520b6bed
#
_cell.length_a   1.000
_cell.length_b   1.000
_cell.length_c   1.000
_cell.angle_alpha   90.00
_cell.angle_beta   90.00
_cell.angle_gamma   90.00
#
_symmetry.space_group_name_H-M   'P 1'
#
loop_
_entity.id
_entity.type
_entity.pdbx_description
1 polymer ?
#
loop_
_entity_poly.entity_id
_entity_poly.type
_entity_poly.pdbx_seq_one_letter_code
_entity_poly.pdbx_strand_id
1 'polypeptide(L)'
;MITGASAGIGRATACAFASRGAWIGLLARGREGLEAARKEVEDLGGRGLVLNVDVADENAVEAAAEKLEKEFGPIDIWINDAMASVFSPIIEMTPAEYRRVTEVTYLGYVWGTLAALRRMRPRNRGVIIHVGSALAFRGIPLQSAYCAAKHAIQGFTDSLRCELIHDKKNIHVCIVEMPAVNTPQFSWTKSRLPYKAQPVPPIFQPEVAADAIVFAATHRRRQIYVGFPTVEAILGNRFAAGLLDYYLGRTGYQNQQTSEPKNPNHPDNLFAPVEHDFGAHGNFDGRARKFSWQLWLNKRRGIIFPAIIILIAAAAVFLVAHSRHHL
;
A
#
# COMPACT_ATOMS: atom_id res chain seq x y z
N MET A 1 -7.41 -12.86 2.19
CA MET A 1 -6.43 -12.95 1.10
C MET A 1 -5.52 -11.74 1.10
N ILE A 2 -4.21 -11.94 1.03
CA ILE A 2 -3.20 -10.85 0.90
C ILE A 2 -2.30 -11.18 -0.28
N THR A 3 -2.26 -10.31 -1.29
CA THR A 3 -1.28 -10.42 -2.39
C THR A 3 0.01 -9.70 -2.01
N GLY A 4 1.17 -10.18 -2.47
CA GLY A 4 2.48 -9.66 -2.05
C GLY A 4 2.88 -10.06 -0.63
N ALA A 5 2.32 -11.15 -0.09
CA ALA A 5 2.44 -11.55 1.30
C ALA A 5 3.82 -12.12 1.70
N SER A 6 4.73 -12.38 0.76
CA SER A 6 6.03 -12.96 1.05
C SER A 6 7.01 -12.02 1.75
N ALA A 7 6.82 -10.69 1.63
CA ALA A 7 7.76 -9.72 2.16
C ALA A 7 7.12 -8.34 2.40
N GLY A 8 7.83 -7.42 3.02
CA GLY A 8 7.48 -6.02 3.14
C GLY A 8 6.13 -5.76 3.82
N ILE A 9 5.33 -4.86 3.24
CA ILE A 9 4.02 -4.45 3.78
C ILE A 9 3.06 -5.65 3.86
N GLY A 10 3.02 -6.49 2.83
CA GLY A 10 2.15 -7.68 2.80
C GLY A 10 2.48 -8.66 3.93
N ARG A 11 3.78 -8.91 4.20
CA ARG A 11 4.25 -9.73 5.30
C ARG A 11 3.87 -9.15 6.66
N ALA A 12 4.18 -7.87 6.91
CA ALA A 12 3.81 -7.18 8.15
C ALA A 12 2.28 -7.16 8.36
N THR A 13 1.52 -7.01 7.27
CA THR A 13 0.06 -7.06 7.31
C THR A 13 -0.45 -8.44 7.67
N ALA A 14 0.14 -9.51 7.12
CA ALA A 14 -0.20 -10.88 7.48
C ALA A 14 0.04 -11.13 8.98
N CYS A 15 1.19 -10.74 9.52
CA CYS A 15 1.49 -10.84 10.95
C CYS A 15 0.48 -10.03 11.81
N ALA A 16 0.12 -8.83 11.39
CA ALA A 16 -0.84 -7.98 12.09
C ALA A 16 -2.27 -8.56 12.12
N PHE A 17 -2.70 -9.28 11.10
CA PHE A 17 -3.97 -10.01 11.10
C PHE A 17 -3.86 -11.33 11.87
N ALA A 18 -2.75 -12.05 11.77
CA ALA A 18 -2.51 -13.31 12.47
C ALA A 18 -2.60 -13.15 14.00
N SER A 19 -2.00 -12.07 14.54
CA SER A 19 -2.09 -11.74 15.98
C SER A 19 -3.53 -11.45 16.47
N ARG A 20 -4.49 -11.38 15.55
CA ARG A 20 -5.94 -11.27 15.82
C ARG A 20 -6.70 -12.55 15.51
N GLY A 21 -5.99 -13.67 15.33
CA GLY A 21 -6.57 -14.99 15.05
C GLY A 21 -7.10 -15.16 13.62
N ALA A 22 -6.65 -14.34 12.65
CA ALA A 22 -7.12 -14.45 11.27
C ALA A 22 -6.55 -15.68 10.55
N TRP A 23 -7.34 -16.23 9.61
CA TRP A 23 -6.92 -17.24 8.64
C TRP A 23 -6.60 -16.53 7.32
N ILE A 24 -5.40 -16.75 6.79
CA ILE A 24 -4.81 -15.86 5.77
C ILE A 24 -4.35 -16.66 4.56
N GLY A 25 -4.87 -16.34 3.38
CA GLY A 25 -4.28 -16.73 2.10
C GLY A 25 -3.10 -15.82 1.79
N LEU A 26 -1.91 -16.39 1.77
CA LEU A 26 -0.64 -15.72 1.51
C LEU A 26 -0.26 -15.91 0.04
N LEU A 27 -0.43 -14.88 -0.80
CA LEU A 27 -0.22 -14.98 -2.24
C LEU A 27 0.99 -14.16 -2.67
N ALA A 28 1.96 -14.81 -3.31
CA ALA A 28 3.13 -14.20 -3.96
C ALA A 28 3.81 -15.22 -4.89
N ARG A 29 4.86 -14.79 -5.61
CA ARG A 29 5.62 -15.66 -6.53
C ARG A 29 6.72 -16.48 -5.84
N GLY A 30 7.41 -15.90 -4.85
CA GLY A 30 8.53 -16.55 -4.15
C GLY A 30 8.03 -17.54 -3.10
N ARG A 31 8.33 -18.83 -3.25
CA ARG A 31 7.84 -19.87 -2.35
C ARG A 31 8.52 -19.82 -0.99
N GLU A 32 9.84 -19.59 -0.95
CA GLU A 32 10.60 -19.54 0.30
C GLU A 32 10.07 -18.46 1.24
N GLY A 33 9.87 -17.24 0.74
CA GLY A 33 9.30 -16.15 1.53
C GLY A 33 7.85 -16.39 1.96
N LEU A 34 7.04 -17.11 1.17
CA LEU A 34 5.68 -17.50 1.54
C LEU A 34 5.64 -18.55 2.66
N GLU A 35 6.53 -19.55 2.63
CA GLU A 35 6.61 -20.57 3.69
C GLU A 35 7.10 -19.95 5.01
N ALA A 36 8.05 -19.01 4.95
CA ALA A 36 8.48 -18.27 6.11
C ALA A 36 7.33 -17.36 6.66
N ALA A 37 6.56 -16.70 5.75
CA ALA A 37 5.36 -15.95 6.13
C ALA A 37 4.32 -16.80 6.83
N ARG A 38 4.07 -18.01 6.30
CA ARG A 38 3.14 -18.96 6.90
C ARG A 38 3.55 -19.31 8.33
N LYS A 39 4.83 -19.62 8.54
CA LYS A 39 5.36 -19.94 9.86
C LYS A 39 5.14 -18.80 10.85
N GLU A 40 5.48 -17.55 10.49
CA GLU A 40 5.22 -16.39 11.36
C GLU A 40 3.74 -16.20 11.67
N VAL A 41 2.87 -16.40 10.67
CA VAL A 41 1.40 -16.32 10.88
C VAL A 41 0.94 -17.37 11.89
N GLU A 42 1.45 -18.60 11.80
CA GLU A 42 1.11 -19.70 12.71
C GLU A 42 1.69 -19.46 14.11
N ASP A 43 2.92 -18.99 14.23
CA ASP A 43 3.57 -18.63 15.49
C ASP A 43 2.80 -17.51 16.24
N LEU A 44 2.10 -16.63 15.50
CA LEU A 44 1.25 -15.58 16.04
C LEU A 44 -0.21 -16.01 16.33
N GLY A 45 -0.53 -17.30 16.17
CA GLY A 45 -1.84 -17.87 16.47
C GLY A 45 -2.86 -17.78 15.32
N GLY A 46 -2.45 -17.36 14.13
CA GLY A 46 -3.25 -17.41 12.92
C GLY A 46 -3.15 -18.75 12.19
N ARG A 47 -3.73 -18.83 10.98
CA ARG A 47 -3.54 -19.93 10.04
C ARG A 47 -3.14 -19.38 8.69
N GLY A 48 -2.10 -19.94 8.08
CA GLY A 48 -1.57 -19.51 6.78
C GLY A 48 -1.77 -20.54 5.68
N LEU A 49 -2.33 -20.14 4.53
CA LEU A 49 -2.36 -20.95 3.30
C LEU A 49 -1.45 -20.33 2.27
N VAL A 50 -0.39 -21.06 1.88
CA VAL A 50 0.55 -20.63 0.83
C VAL A 50 -0.09 -20.80 -0.54
N LEU A 51 -0.09 -19.70 -1.32
CA LEU A 51 -0.61 -19.61 -2.68
C LEU A 51 0.50 -19.02 -3.58
N ASN A 52 1.28 -19.92 -4.17
CA ASN A 52 2.39 -19.53 -5.04
C ASN A 52 1.87 -19.16 -6.42
N VAL A 53 1.59 -17.87 -6.62
CA VAL A 53 0.90 -17.33 -7.81
C VAL A 53 1.50 -16.00 -8.22
N ASP A 54 1.60 -15.77 -9.54
CA ASP A 54 1.81 -14.44 -10.11
C ASP A 54 0.47 -13.71 -10.27
N VAL A 55 0.35 -12.52 -9.67
CA VAL A 55 -0.87 -11.71 -9.79
C VAL A 55 -1.18 -11.21 -11.19
N ALA A 56 -0.22 -11.28 -12.11
CA ALA A 56 -0.43 -10.96 -13.52
C ALA A 56 -1.22 -12.03 -14.27
N ASP A 57 -1.32 -13.23 -13.72
CA ASP A 57 -2.14 -14.33 -14.26
C ASP A 57 -3.52 -14.34 -13.59
N GLU A 58 -4.54 -13.87 -14.34
CA GLU A 58 -5.93 -13.80 -13.90
C GLU A 58 -6.46 -15.16 -13.45
N ASN A 59 -6.20 -16.22 -14.24
CA ASN A 59 -6.71 -17.56 -13.97
C ASN A 59 -6.07 -18.15 -12.71
N ALA A 60 -4.77 -17.93 -12.52
CA ALA A 60 -4.08 -18.37 -11.32
C ALA A 60 -4.56 -17.64 -10.05
N VAL A 61 -4.89 -16.34 -10.15
CA VAL A 61 -5.50 -15.57 -9.05
C VAL A 61 -6.88 -16.11 -8.70
N GLU A 62 -7.72 -16.42 -9.69
CA GLU A 62 -9.05 -17.00 -9.48
C GLU A 62 -8.95 -18.38 -8.82
N ALA A 63 -8.09 -19.26 -9.34
CA ALA A 63 -7.86 -20.59 -8.76
C ALA A 63 -7.34 -20.52 -7.31
N ALA A 64 -6.48 -19.53 -7.01
CA ALA A 64 -6.00 -19.31 -5.65
C ALA A 64 -7.13 -18.87 -4.70
N ALA A 65 -8.05 -18.05 -5.18
CA ALA A 65 -9.22 -17.63 -4.40
C ALA A 65 -10.16 -18.81 -4.13
N GLU A 66 -10.42 -19.67 -5.11
CA GLU A 66 -11.21 -20.89 -4.95
C GLU A 66 -10.59 -21.85 -3.93
N LYS A 67 -9.26 -22.07 -4.05
CA LYS A 67 -8.53 -22.89 -3.10
C LYS A 67 -8.63 -22.36 -1.67
N LEU A 68 -8.50 -21.04 -1.49
CA LEU A 68 -8.62 -20.41 -0.18
C LEU A 68 -10.03 -20.61 0.42
N GLU A 69 -11.10 -20.40 -0.37
CA GLU A 69 -12.46 -20.58 0.12
C GLU A 69 -12.78 -22.04 0.45
N LYS A 70 -12.23 -22.97 -0.32
CA LYS A 70 -12.37 -24.41 -0.04
C LYS A 70 -11.70 -24.81 1.28
N GLU A 71 -10.56 -24.21 1.60
CA GLU A 71 -9.76 -24.55 2.78
C GLU A 71 -10.22 -23.81 4.03
N PHE A 72 -10.52 -22.51 3.92
CA PHE A 72 -10.79 -21.63 5.05
C PHE A 72 -12.20 -21.04 5.07
N GLY A 73 -13.01 -21.30 4.05
CA GLY A 73 -14.33 -20.70 3.94
C GLY A 73 -14.30 -19.29 3.32
N PRO A 74 -15.42 -18.57 3.40
CA PRO A 74 -15.65 -17.34 2.65
C PRO A 74 -14.60 -16.25 2.91
N ILE A 75 -14.11 -15.62 1.84
CA ILE A 75 -13.14 -14.49 1.92
C ILE A 75 -13.87 -13.21 2.36
N ASP A 76 -13.62 -12.74 3.58
CA ASP A 76 -14.21 -11.50 4.11
C ASP A 76 -13.39 -10.26 3.74
N ILE A 77 -12.05 -10.40 3.63
CA ILE A 77 -11.14 -9.29 3.37
C ILE A 77 -10.17 -9.68 2.24
N TRP A 78 -10.06 -8.81 1.23
CA TRP A 78 -9.10 -8.94 0.14
C TRP A 78 -8.15 -7.74 0.14
N ILE A 79 -6.84 -7.99 0.20
CA ILE A 79 -5.82 -6.94 0.22
C ILE A 79 -4.95 -7.09 -1.02
N ASN A 80 -5.01 -6.11 -1.92
CA ASN A 80 -4.13 -5.99 -3.06
C ASN A 80 -2.90 -5.17 -2.65
N ASP A 81 -1.73 -5.83 -2.50
CA ASP A 81 -0.45 -5.20 -2.13
C ASP A 81 0.69 -5.57 -3.09
N ALA A 82 0.55 -6.66 -3.87
CA ALA A 82 1.59 -7.08 -4.81
C ALA A 82 1.96 -5.97 -5.80
N MET A 83 3.26 -5.76 -6.00
CA MET A 83 3.77 -4.74 -6.91
C MET A 83 5.09 -5.15 -7.56
N ALA A 84 5.38 -4.52 -8.70
CA ALA A 84 6.68 -4.49 -9.34
C ALA A 84 7.03 -3.03 -9.71
N SER A 85 8.31 -2.71 -9.73
CA SER A 85 8.81 -1.40 -10.13
C SER A 85 10.15 -1.53 -10.85
N VAL A 86 10.50 -0.50 -11.60
CA VAL A 86 11.82 -0.33 -12.23
C VAL A 86 12.30 1.08 -11.95
N PHE A 87 13.53 1.23 -11.47
CA PHE A 87 14.22 2.52 -11.37
C PHE A 87 15.01 2.77 -12.65
N SER A 88 14.47 3.60 -13.53
CA SER A 88 15.07 3.87 -14.85
C SER A 88 14.61 5.22 -15.41
N PRO A 89 15.48 5.96 -16.12
CA PRO A 89 15.02 6.99 -17.03
C PRO A 89 14.00 6.43 -18.02
N ILE A 90 12.98 7.23 -18.39
CA ILE A 90 11.90 6.78 -19.29
C ILE A 90 12.45 6.25 -20.61
N ILE A 91 13.43 6.95 -21.17
CA ILE A 91 14.00 6.61 -22.49
C ILE A 91 14.77 5.26 -22.49
N GLU A 92 15.23 4.79 -21.33
CA GLU A 92 15.99 3.56 -21.19
C GLU A 92 15.11 2.36 -20.83
N MET A 93 13.85 2.60 -20.50
CA MET A 93 12.91 1.58 -20.09
C MET A 93 12.33 0.85 -21.30
N THR A 94 12.40 -0.46 -21.32
CA THR A 94 11.88 -1.26 -22.45
C THR A 94 10.35 -1.42 -22.39
N PRO A 95 9.68 -1.62 -23.56
CA PRO A 95 8.24 -1.91 -23.59
C PRO A 95 7.83 -3.13 -22.74
N ALA A 96 8.69 -4.16 -22.67
CA ALA A 96 8.44 -5.35 -21.84
C ALA A 96 8.42 -5.02 -20.35
N GLU A 97 9.33 -4.16 -19.88
CA GLU A 97 9.36 -3.69 -18.49
C GLU A 97 8.12 -2.85 -18.15
N TYR A 98 7.70 -1.93 -19.04
CA TYR A 98 6.46 -1.18 -18.87
C TYR A 98 5.25 -2.09 -18.74
N ARG A 99 5.14 -3.05 -19.67
CA ARG A 99 4.05 -4.04 -19.65
C ARG A 99 4.05 -4.82 -18.35
N ARG A 100 5.20 -5.35 -17.94
CA ARG A 100 5.32 -6.15 -16.72
C ARG A 100 4.94 -5.38 -15.46
N VAL A 101 5.39 -4.13 -15.31
CA VAL A 101 5.01 -3.27 -14.19
C VAL A 101 3.50 -3.02 -14.18
N THR A 102 2.90 -2.79 -15.35
CA THR A 102 1.45 -2.57 -15.49
C THR A 102 0.66 -3.83 -15.15
N GLU A 103 1.08 -4.98 -15.65
CA GLU A 103 0.44 -6.28 -15.40
C GLU A 103 0.43 -6.62 -13.91
N VAL A 104 1.55 -6.45 -13.22
CA VAL A 104 1.66 -6.78 -11.80
C VAL A 104 1.00 -5.71 -10.91
N THR A 105 1.35 -4.43 -11.12
CA THR A 105 1.03 -3.36 -10.17
C THR A 105 -0.37 -2.75 -10.39
N TYR A 106 -0.93 -2.86 -11.59
CA TYR A 106 -2.28 -2.41 -11.89
C TYR A 106 -3.24 -3.56 -12.20
N LEU A 107 -2.97 -4.35 -13.25
CA LEU A 107 -3.89 -5.42 -13.64
C LEU A 107 -4.02 -6.50 -12.56
N GLY A 108 -2.95 -6.80 -11.81
CA GLY A 108 -3.03 -7.70 -10.66
C GLY A 108 -4.01 -7.22 -9.57
N TYR A 109 -4.17 -5.90 -9.39
CA TYR A 109 -5.22 -5.34 -8.52
C TYR A 109 -6.61 -5.51 -9.12
N VAL A 110 -6.74 -5.37 -10.44
CA VAL A 110 -8.00 -5.61 -11.15
C VAL A 110 -8.42 -7.08 -10.99
N TRP A 111 -7.53 -8.03 -11.29
CA TRP A 111 -7.80 -9.47 -11.18
C TRP A 111 -8.16 -9.88 -9.75
N GLY A 112 -7.40 -9.42 -8.77
CA GLY A 112 -7.69 -9.65 -7.35
C GLY A 112 -9.04 -9.07 -6.95
N THR A 113 -9.38 -7.88 -7.43
CA THR A 113 -10.68 -7.25 -7.16
C THR A 113 -11.83 -8.02 -7.80
N LEU A 114 -11.69 -8.46 -9.04
CA LEU A 114 -12.72 -9.28 -9.72
C LEU A 114 -12.93 -10.61 -8.99
N ALA A 115 -11.86 -11.31 -8.60
CA ALA A 115 -11.95 -12.54 -7.82
C ALA A 115 -12.66 -12.32 -6.46
N ALA A 116 -12.35 -11.21 -5.78
CA ALA A 116 -13.03 -10.82 -4.54
C ALA A 116 -14.52 -10.54 -4.76
N LEU A 117 -14.86 -9.75 -5.79
CA LEU A 117 -16.23 -9.36 -6.10
C LEU A 117 -17.11 -10.56 -6.48
N ARG A 118 -16.61 -11.52 -7.25
CA ARG A 118 -17.32 -12.76 -7.59
C ARG A 118 -17.82 -13.49 -6.33
N ARG A 119 -17.08 -13.41 -5.25
CA ARG A 119 -17.35 -14.06 -3.95
C ARG A 119 -18.14 -13.18 -2.99
N MET A 120 -17.85 -11.90 -2.95
CA MET A 120 -18.47 -10.96 -2.00
C MET A 120 -19.85 -10.49 -2.45
N ARG A 121 -20.10 -10.30 -3.76
CA ARG A 121 -21.39 -9.81 -4.29
C ARG A 121 -22.58 -10.71 -3.95
N PRO A 122 -22.53 -12.06 -4.09
CA PRO A 122 -23.64 -12.94 -3.71
C PRO A 122 -23.98 -12.85 -2.21
N ARG A 123 -22.96 -12.69 -1.35
CA ARG A 123 -23.14 -12.57 0.10
C ARG A 123 -23.50 -11.15 0.54
N ASN A 124 -23.42 -10.18 -0.37
CA ASN A 124 -23.57 -8.76 -0.12
C ASN A 124 -22.72 -8.25 1.07
N ARG A 125 -21.52 -8.79 1.22
CA ARG A 125 -20.58 -8.49 2.32
C ARG A 125 -19.15 -8.72 1.89
N GLY A 126 -18.25 -7.78 2.25
CA GLY A 126 -16.82 -7.90 2.08
C GLY A 126 -16.08 -6.57 2.18
N VAL A 127 -14.75 -6.65 2.31
CA VAL A 127 -13.86 -5.50 2.32
C VAL A 127 -12.73 -5.74 1.32
N ILE A 128 -12.52 -4.79 0.43
CA ILE A 128 -11.40 -4.77 -0.51
C ILE A 128 -10.49 -3.59 -0.15
N ILE A 129 -9.20 -3.87 0.03
CA ILE A 129 -8.21 -2.85 0.36
C ILE A 129 -7.16 -2.83 -0.73
N HIS A 130 -6.95 -1.67 -1.32
CA HIS A 130 -5.86 -1.42 -2.25
C HIS A 130 -4.73 -0.69 -1.53
N VAL A 131 -3.53 -1.24 -1.59
CA VAL A 131 -2.33 -0.56 -1.10
C VAL A 131 -1.88 0.43 -2.17
N GLY A 132 -2.25 1.70 -1.95
CA GLY A 132 -1.91 2.83 -2.79
C GLY A 132 -0.52 3.38 -2.50
N SER A 133 -0.28 4.60 -2.96
CA SER A 133 0.97 5.33 -2.76
C SER A 133 0.76 6.83 -2.91
N ALA A 134 1.55 7.63 -2.21
CA ALA A 134 1.68 9.07 -2.50
C ALA A 134 1.97 9.33 -4.00
N LEU A 135 2.64 8.37 -4.66
CA LEU A 135 2.97 8.39 -6.08
C LEU A 135 1.76 8.13 -7.00
N ALA A 136 0.58 7.87 -6.44
CA ALA A 136 -0.69 7.89 -7.16
C ALA A 136 -1.26 9.32 -7.37
N PHE A 137 -0.64 10.33 -6.77
CA PHE A 137 -1.04 11.74 -6.88
C PHE A 137 0.06 12.60 -7.46
N ARG A 138 1.31 12.23 -7.20
CA ARG A 138 2.49 12.92 -7.71
C ARG A 138 3.51 11.91 -8.23
N GLY A 139 3.74 11.91 -9.54
CA GLY A 139 4.82 11.15 -10.15
C GLY A 139 6.19 11.71 -9.78
N ILE A 140 7.19 10.83 -9.67
CA ILE A 140 8.60 11.18 -9.46
C ILE A 140 9.44 10.63 -10.62
N PRO A 141 10.60 11.22 -10.94
CA PRO A 141 11.48 10.66 -11.97
C PRO A 141 11.88 9.22 -11.65
N LEU A 142 12.32 8.47 -12.64
CA LEU A 142 12.83 7.10 -12.55
C LEU A 142 11.79 6.01 -12.27
N GLN A 143 10.57 6.34 -11.89
CA GLN A 143 9.51 5.37 -11.56
C GLN A 143 8.23 5.58 -12.38
N SER A 144 8.34 5.99 -13.64
CA SER A 144 7.19 6.37 -14.47
C SER A 144 6.13 5.28 -14.60
N ALA A 145 6.50 4.02 -14.84
CA ALA A 145 5.55 2.92 -14.97
C ALA A 145 4.82 2.61 -13.65
N TYR A 146 5.54 2.65 -12.53
CA TYR A 146 4.95 2.48 -11.21
C TYR A 146 3.99 3.61 -10.87
N CYS A 147 4.40 4.87 -11.10
CA CYS A 147 3.54 6.03 -10.87
C CYS A 147 2.26 5.93 -11.71
N ALA A 148 2.37 5.57 -13.00
CA ALA A 148 1.21 5.37 -13.88
C ALA A 148 0.27 4.28 -13.36
N ALA A 149 0.81 3.12 -12.94
CA ALA A 149 0.03 2.03 -12.38
C ALA A 149 -0.71 2.45 -11.09
N LYS A 150 -0.05 3.20 -10.18
CA LYS A 150 -0.68 3.69 -8.95
C LYS A 150 -1.75 4.76 -9.21
N HIS A 151 -1.59 5.62 -10.23
CA HIS A 151 -2.66 6.53 -10.68
C HIS A 151 -3.85 5.76 -11.26
N ALA A 152 -3.60 4.71 -12.06
CA ALA A 152 -4.64 3.88 -12.64
C ALA A 152 -5.52 3.19 -11.57
N ILE A 153 -4.92 2.75 -10.45
CA ILE A 153 -5.66 2.18 -9.31
C ILE A 153 -6.67 3.19 -8.73
N GLN A 154 -6.35 4.49 -8.68
CA GLN A 154 -7.29 5.52 -8.22
C GLN A 154 -8.54 5.57 -9.10
N GLY A 155 -8.36 5.75 -10.42
CA GLY A 155 -9.46 5.81 -11.37
C GLY A 155 -10.31 4.54 -11.37
N PHE A 156 -9.68 3.37 -11.39
CA PHE A 156 -10.36 2.08 -11.27
C PHE A 156 -11.20 1.99 -10.00
N THR A 157 -10.63 2.37 -8.87
CA THR A 157 -11.33 2.29 -7.57
C THR A 157 -12.48 3.27 -7.47
N ASP A 158 -12.35 4.46 -8.06
CA ASP A 158 -13.43 5.44 -8.05
C ASP A 158 -14.63 4.96 -8.87
N SER A 159 -14.38 4.38 -10.05
CA SER A 159 -15.43 3.73 -10.87
C SER A 159 -16.11 2.59 -10.11
N LEU A 160 -15.33 1.67 -9.55
CA LEU A 160 -15.84 0.54 -8.78
C LEU A 160 -16.76 0.97 -7.62
N ARG A 161 -16.38 2.01 -6.88
CA ARG A 161 -17.23 2.51 -5.78
C ARG A 161 -18.58 3.01 -6.27
N CYS A 162 -18.61 3.72 -7.42
CA CYS A 162 -19.85 4.20 -8.01
C CYS A 162 -20.76 3.05 -8.41
N GLU A 163 -20.21 2.00 -9.02
CA GLU A 163 -20.94 0.81 -9.39
C GLU A 163 -21.51 0.06 -8.19
N LEU A 164 -20.71 -0.13 -7.12
CA LEU A 164 -21.17 -0.77 -5.90
C LEU A 164 -22.30 0.02 -5.21
N ILE A 165 -22.26 1.35 -5.25
CA ILE A 165 -23.32 2.22 -4.73
C ILE A 165 -24.58 2.09 -5.60
N HIS A 166 -24.45 2.14 -6.93
CA HIS A 166 -25.55 1.95 -7.87
C HIS A 166 -26.27 0.62 -7.63
N ASP A 167 -25.49 -0.47 -7.50
CA ASP A 167 -26.00 -1.82 -7.27
C ASP A 167 -26.44 -2.09 -5.82
N LYS A 168 -26.37 -1.09 -4.94
CA LYS A 168 -26.70 -1.17 -3.50
C LYS A 168 -25.95 -2.30 -2.79
N LYS A 169 -24.68 -2.52 -3.15
CA LYS A 169 -23.85 -3.57 -2.54
C LYS A 169 -23.17 -3.09 -1.27
N ASN A 170 -23.25 -3.88 -0.22
CA ASN A 170 -22.60 -3.63 1.06
C ASN A 170 -21.15 -4.18 1.07
N ILE A 171 -20.38 -3.86 0.02
CA ILE A 171 -18.95 -4.17 -0.11
C ILE A 171 -18.18 -2.87 0.05
N HIS A 172 -17.23 -2.87 0.98
CA HIS A 172 -16.43 -1.69 1.26
C HIS A 172 -15.10 -1.73 0.48
N VAL A 173 -14.75 -0.61 -0.18
CA VAL A 173 -13.47 -0.49 -0.90
C VAL A 173 -12.69 0.71 -0.36
N CYS A 174 -11.49 0.44 0.17
CA CYS A 174 -10.58 1.44 0.72
C CYS A 174 -9.25 1.45 -0.02
N ILE A 175 -8.68 2.63 -0.28
CA ILE A 175 -7.28 2.76 -0.68
C ILE A 175 -6.49 3.26 0.53
N VAL A 176 -5.36 2.61 0.84
CA VAL A 176 -4.42 3.04 1.87
C VAL A 176 -3.18 3.57 1.19
N GLU A 177 -3.00 4.89 1.21
CA GLU A 177 -1.93 5.58 0.50
C GLU A 177 -0.67 5.63 1.34
N MET A 178 0.36 4.97 0.84
CA MET A 178 1.61 4.78 1.55
C MET A 178 2.63 5.89 1.28
N PRO A 179 3.41 6.28 2.30
CA PRO A 179 4.65 7.03 2.13
C PRO A 179 5.77 6.09 1.67
N ALA A 180 7.02 6.55 1.77
CA ALA A 180 8.18 5.69 1.69
C ALA A 180 8.21 4.72 2.88
N VAL A 181 8.27 3.41 2.62
CA VAL A 181 8.27 2.35 3.63
C VAL A 181 9.55 1.53 3.54
N ASN A 182 10.12 1.18 4.69
CA ASN A 182 11.30 0.34 4.82
C ASN A 182 10.97 -1.12 4.49
N THR A 183 10.96 -1.45 3.21
CA THR A 183 10.67 -2.80 2.71
C THR A 183 11.86 -3.37 1.95
N PRO A 184 11.98 -4.69 1.84
CA PRO A 184 13.08 -5.33 1.12
C PRO A 184 13.10 -5.03 -0.39
N GLN A 185 12.06 -4.45 -0.98
CA GLN A 185 11.97 -4.18 -2.43
C GLN A 185 13.21 -3.48 -3.00
N PHE A 186 13.85 -2.61 -2.23
CA PHE A 186 15.05 -1.88 -2.66
C PHE A 186 16.27 -2.79 -2.83
N SER A 187 16.21 -4.02 -2.28
CA SER A 187 17.25 -5.04 -2.41
C SER A 187 17.11 -5.90 -3.66
N TRP A 188 15.99 -5.81 -4.41
CA TRP A 188 15.77 -6.62 -5.61
C TRP A 188 15.06 -5.89 -6.75
N THR A 189 14.72 -4.60 -6.58
CA THR A 189 14.10 -3.85 -7.68
C THR A 189 15.09 -3.66 -8.83
N LYS A 190 14.64 -3.94 -10.05
CA LYS A 190 15.43 -3.63 -11.24
C LYS A 190 15.76 -2.14 -11.29
N SER A 191 17.05 -1.83 -11.44
CA SER A 191 17.54 -0.45 -11.37
C SER A 191 18.65 -0.20 -12.37
N ARG A 192 18.57 0.94 -13.08
CA ARG A 192 19.63 1.48 -13.92
C ARG A 192 20.44 2.57 -13.21
N LEU A 193 20.14 2.82 -11.93
CA LEU A 193 20.89 3.77 -11.12
C LEU A 193 22.32 3.27 -10.87
N PRO A 194 23.31 4.16 -10.77
CA PRO A 194 24.69 3.78 -10.45
C PRO A 194 24.86 3.32 -9.00
N TYR A 195 23.99 3.81 -8.10
CA TYR A 195 24.01 3.48 -6.68
C TYR A 195 22.79 2.66 -6.27
N LYS A 196 22.85 2.04 -5.08
CA LYS A 196 21.72 1.26 -4.54
C LYS A 196 20.48 2.13 -4.38
N ALA A 197 19.33 1.62 -4.84
CA ALA A 197 18.06 2.30 -4.68
C ALA A 197 17.67 2.42 -3.19
N GLN A 198 17.00 3.51 -2.83
CA GLN A 198 16.46 3.72 -1.49
C GLN A 198 15.06 4.36 -1.52
N PRO A 199 14.26 4.16 -0.46
CA PRO A 199 13.03 4.92 -0.26
C PRO A 199 13.34 6.40 -0.02
N VAL A 200 12.55 7.30 -0.60
CA VAL A 200 12.73 8.76 -0.39
C VAL A 200 12.31 9.11 1.04
N PRO A 201 13.21 9.65 1.87
CA PRO A 201 12.88 10.01 3.26
C PRO A 201 11.78 11.09 3.36
N PRO A 202 11.02 11.12 4.48
CA PRO A 202 11.12 10.26 5.66
C PRO A 202 10.51 8.87 5.44
N ILE A 203 11.18 7.85 5.97
CA ILE A 203 10.85 6.43 5.80
C ILE A 203 10.05 5.96 7.01
N PHE A 204 9.08 5.07 6.82
CA PHE A 204 8.30 4.44 7.88
C PHE A 204 8.52 2.93 7.91
N GLN A 205 8.36 2.33 9.10
CA GLN A 205 8.41 0.87 9.24
C GLN A 205 7.16 0.20 8.63
N PRO A 206 7.27 -1.05 8.14
CA PRO A 206 6.14 -1.79 7.55
C PRO A 206 4.94 -1.93 8.49
N GLU A 207 5.16 -1.98 9.79
CA GLU A 207 4.11 -2.11 10.81
C GLU A 207 3.19 -0.87 10.84
N VAL A 208 3.71 0.32 10.51
CA VAL A 208 2.88 1.53 10.39
C VAL A 208 1.90 1.41 9.22
N ALA A 209 2.35 0.81 8.12
CA ALA A 209 1.50 0.51 6.97
C ALA A 209 0.48 -0.59 7.31
N ALA A 210 0.91 -1.67 7.95
CA ALA A 210 0.06 -2.78 8.38
C ALA A 210 -1.04 -2.31 9.35
N ASP A 211 -0.72 -1.43 10.32
CA ASP A 211 -1.71 -0.83 11.23
C ASP A 211 -2.78 -0.02 10.50
N ALA A 212 -2.40 0.72 9.44
CA ALA A 212 -3.36 1.43 8.62
C ALA A 212 -4.27 0.49 7.81
N ILE A 213 -3.72 -0.61 7.28
CA ILE A 213 -4.47 -1.63 6.53
C ILE A 213 -5.46 -2.37 7.44
N VAL A 214 -5.03 -2.78 8.63
CA VAL A 214 -5.92 -3.41 9.63
C VAL A 214 -7.03 -2.46 10.05
N PHE A 215 -6.71 -1.17 10.25
CA PHE A 215 -7.74 -0.16 10.53
C PHE A 215 -8.72 0.00 9.36
N ALA A 216 -8.26 0.01 8.11
CA ALA A 216 -9.10 0.05 6.92
C ALA A 216 -10.06 -1.14 6.81
N ALA A 217 -9.62 -2.33 7.26
CA ALA A 217 -10.43 -3.54 7.24
C ALA A 217 -11.63 -3.50 8.19
N THR A 218 -11.53 -2.72 9.27
CA THR A 218 -12.54 -2.66 10.34
C THR A 218 -13.32 -1.36 10.39
N HIS A 219 -12.88 -0.34 9.65
CA HIS A 219 -13.48 1.01 9.65
C HIS A 219 -13.80 1.47 8.23
N ARG A 220 -15.03 1.88 7.97
CA ARG A 220 -15.43 2.39 6.65
C ARG A 220 -14.75 3.71 6.35
N ARG A 221 -13.63 3.65 5.64
CA ARG A 221 -12.87 4.79 5.13
C ARG A 221 -12.76 4.68 3.62
N ARG A 222 -13.11 5.75 2.91
CA ARG A 222 -12.89 5.83 1.46
C ARG A 222 -11.39 5.71 1.14
N GLN A 223 -10.57 6.41 1.94
CA GLN A 223 -9.13 6.52 1.72
C GLN A 223 -8.44 6.84 3.04
N ILE A 224 -7.26 6.27 3.25
CA ILE A 224 -6.41 6.52 4.41
C ILE A 224 -5.04 6.97 3.91
N TYR A 225 -4.60 8.14 4.32
CA TYR A 225 -3.25 8.62 4.08
C TYR A 225 -2.35 8.23 5.25
N VAL A 226 -1.22 7.61 4.95
CA VAL A 226 -0.24 7.17 5.95
C VAL A 226 0.95 8.12 5.91
N GLY A 227 1.26 8.76 7.04
CA GLY A 227 2.37 9.70 7.15
C GLY A 227 2.10 11.07 6.54
N PHE A 228 2.69 12.09 7.16
CA PHE A 228 2.57 13.47 6.71
C PHE A 228 3.13 13.69 5.29
N PRO A 229 4.23 13.03 4.86
CA PRO A 229 4.74 13.17 3.48
C PRO A 229 3.73 12.80 2.39
N THR A 230 2.84 11.83 2.66
CA THR A 230 1.75 11.49 1.73
C THR A 230 0.78 12.66 1.57
N VAL A 231 0.41 13.32 2.66
CA VAL A 231 -0.45 14.50 2.64
C VAL A 231 0.23 15.66 1.92
N GLU A 232 1.51 15.90 2.20
CA GLU A 232 2.32 16.94 1.52
C GLU A 232 2.39 16.72 0.02
N ALA A 233 2.66 15.50 -0.43
CA ALA A 233 2.72 15.17 -1.86
C ALA A 233 1.39 15.46 -2.56
N ILE A 234 0.26 15.10 -1.93
CA ILE A 234 -1.09 15.32 -2.47
C ILE A 234 -1.41 16.82 -2.55
N LEU A 235 -1.24 17.54 -1.44
CA LEU A 235 -1.53 18.97 -1.39
C LEU A 235 -0.57 19.78 -2.28
N GLY A 236 0.73 19.46 -2.21
CA GLY A 236 1.74 20.09 -3.05
C GLY A 236 1.44 19.94 -4.54
N ASN A 237 1.07 18.73 -4.98
CA ASN A 237 0.69 18.51 -6.37
C ASN A 237 -0.59 19.28 -6.76
N ARG A 238 -1.54 19.41 -5.84
CA ARG A 238 -2.80 20.13 -6.12
C ARG A 238 -2.61 21.64 -6.30
N PHE A 239 -1.70 22.24 -5.54
CA PHE A 239 -1.56 23.70 -5.49
C PHE A 239 -0.30 24.24 -6.19
N ALA A 240 0.74 23.40 -6.34
CA ALA A 240 2.06 23.82 -6.80
C ALA A 240 2.74 22.80 -7.73
N ALA A 241 1.98 22.13 -8.61
CA ALA A 241 2.48 21.04 -9.46
C ALA A 241 3.73 21.46 -10.27
N GLY A 242 3.70 22.64 -10.92
CA GLY A 242 4.82 23.13 -11.70
C GLY A 242 6.09 23.39 -10.88
N LEU A 243 5.97 23.90 -9.65
CA LEU A 243 7.12 24.07 -8.77
C LEU A 243 7.70 22.71 -8.34
N LEU A 244 6.84 21.73 -8.13
CA LEU A 244 7.27 20.36 -7.83
C LEU A 244 8.00 19.71 -9.01
N ASP A 245 7.66 20.04 -10.27
CA ASP A 245 8.40 19.54 -11.43
C ASP A 245 9.86 19.99 -11.38
N TYR A 246 10.11 21.28 -11.13
CA TYR A 246 11.47 21.81 -11.00
C TYR A 246 12.20 21.25 -9.79
N TYR A 247 11.54 21.13 -8.65
CA TYR A 247 12.11 20.56 -7.43
C TYR A 247 12.52 19.10 -7.64
N LEU A 248 11.61 18.27 -8.12
CA LEU A 248 11.86 16.85 -8.35
C LEU A 248 12.83 16.61 -9.52
N GLY A 249 12.82 17.47 -10.54
CA GLY A 249 13.80 17.43 -11.61
C GLY A 249 15.25 17.62 -11.11
N ARG A 250 15.43 18.43 -10.06
CA ARG A 250 16.75 18.69 -9.46
C ARG A 250 17.15 17.67 -8.40
N THR A 251 16.22 17.18 -7.60
CA THR A 251 16.51 16.37 -6.41
C THR A 251 16.10 14.90 -6.53
N GLY A 252 15.17 14.59 -7.43
CA GLY A 252 14.50 13.30 -7.47
C GLY A 252 15.41 12.13 -7.83
N TYR A 253 16.46 12.35 -8.63
CA TYR A 253 17.44 11.30 -8.93
C TYR A 253 18.29 10.94 -7.72
N GLN A 254 18.79 11.95 -7.01
CA GLN A 254 19.69 11.74 -5.87
C GLN A 254 18.95 11.18 -4.66
N ASN A 255 17.73 11.64 -4.41
CA ASN A 255 16.95 11.20 -3.26
C ASN A 255 16.51 9.73 -3.32
N GLN A 256 16.51 9.13 -4.52
CA GLN A 256 16.12 7.74 -4.74
C GLN A 256 17.27 6.74 -4.72
N GLN A 257 18.48 7.17 -4.42
CA GLN A 257 19.66 6.31 -4.36
C GLN A 257 20.53 6.66 -3.15
N THR A 258 21.25 5.66 -2.64
CA THR A 258 22.25 5.82 -1.58
C THR A 258 23.56 6.35 -2.14
N SER A 259 24.59 6.47 -1.28
CA SER A 259 25.98 6.73 -1.71
C SER A 259 26.75 5.43 -2.04
N GLU A 260 26.16 4.24 -1.80
CA GLU A 260 26.81 2.96 -2.05
C GLU A 260 26.63 2.52 -3.50
N PRO A 261 27.71 2.15 -4.22
CA PRO A 261 27.60 1.63 -5.57
C PRO A 261 26.71 0.40 -5.66
N LYS A 262 25.92 0.31 -6.72
CA LYS A 262 25.11 -0.89 -6.98
C LYS A 262 26.02 -2.01 -7.55
N ASN A 263 25.78 -3.25 -7.09
CA ASN A 263 26.38 -4.41 -7.74
C ASN A 263 25.77 -4.60 -9.15
N PRO A 264 26.55 -4.60 -10.24
CA PRO A 264 26.04 -4.80 -11.59
C PRO A 264 25.29 -6.11 -11.79
N ASN A 265 25.69 -7.15 -11.07
CA ASN A 265 25.09 -8.51 -11.14
C ASN A 265 24.00 -8.72 -10.09
N HIS A 266 23.43 -7.64 -9.54
CA HIS A 266 22.36 -7.74 -8.55
C HIS A 266 21.11 -8.36 -9.17
N PRO A 267 20.55 -9.45 -8.62
CA PRO A 267 19.33 -10.06 -9.14
C PRO A 267 18.14 -9.10 -9.00
N ASP A 268 17.22 -9.13 -9.96
CA ASP A 268 15.98 -8.39 -9.88
C ASP A 268 14.74 -9.29 -9.93
N ASN A 269 13.65 -8.81 -9.34
CA ASN A 269 12.40 -9.55 -9.21
C ASN A 269 11.37 -9.21 -10.30
N LEU A 270 11.74 -8.51 -11.37
CA LEU A 270 10.75 -8.01 -12.32
C LEU A 270 10.01 -9.14 -13.04
N PHE A 271 10.76 -10.07 -13.65
CA PHE A 271 10.19 -11.19 -14.41
C PHE A 271 10.13 -12.50 -13.63
N ALA A 272 11.11 -12.75 -12.76
CA ALA A 272 11.18 -13.93 -11.91
C ALA A 272 11.31 -13.54 -10.44
N PRO A 273 10.82 -14.33 -9.47
CA PRO A 273 11.06 -14.05 -8.06
C PRO A 273 12.55 -14.20 -7.74
N VAL A 274 13.03 -13.44 -6.77
CA VAL A 274 14.30 -13.72 -6.09
C VAL A 274 13.95 -14.64 -4.93
N GLU A 275 14.35 -15.91 -5.02
CA GLU A 275 14.03 -16.92 -4.00
C GLU A 275 14.93 -16.70 -2.78
N HIS A 276 14.36 -16.17 -1.74
CA HIS A 276 14.94 -15.96 -0.41
C HIS A 276 13.87 -15.44 0.56
N ASP A 277 14.03 -15.71 1.85
CA ASP A 277 13.23 -15.06 2.88
C ASP A 277 13.82 -13.69 3.24
N PHE A 278 13.20 -12.65 2.75
CA PHE A 278 13.61 -11.27 3.03
C PHE A 278 12.88 -10.65 4.22
N GLY A 279 11.86 -11.29 4.78
CA GLY A 279 11.06 -10.75 5.87
C GLY A 279 10.26 -9.49 5.51
N ALA A 280 9.83 -8.75 6.53
CA ALA A 280 9.06 -7.53 6.35
C ALA A 280 9.95 -6.28 6.16
N HIS A 281 11.12 -6.24 6.80
CA HIS A 281 11.99 -5.08 6.86
C HIS A 281 13.03 -5.04 5.75
N GLY A 282 13.29 -3.83 5.24
CA GLY A 282 14.46 -3.55 4.40
C GLY A 282 15.67 -3.12 5.23
N ASN A 283 16.68 -2.58 4.54
CA ASN A 283 17.97 -2.22 5.14
C ASN A 283 18.01 -0.81 5.77
N PHE A 284 16.84 -0.21 6.09
CA PHE A 284 16.75 1.18 6.54
C PHE A 284 16.20 1.33 7.96
N ASP A 285 16.30 0.29 8.81
CA ASP A 285 15.74 0.26 10.17
C ASP A 285 16.20 1.43 11.03
N GLY A 286 17.49 1.78 10.98
CA GLY A 286 18.05 2.89 11.73
C GLY A 286 17.51 4.27 11.34
N ARG A 287 16.87 4.40 10.18
CA ARG A 287 16.31 5.64 9.64
C ARG A 287 14.78 5.65 9.54
N ALA A 288 14.15 4.50 9.76
CA ALA A 288 12.71 4.34 9.61
C ALA A 288 11.95 4.66 10.90
N ARG A 289 10.88 5.43 10.75
CA ARG A 289 10.00 5.84 11.85
C ARG A 289 9.04 4.71 12.21
N LYS A 290 8.99 4.37 13.50
CA LYS A 290 8.08 3.32 14.03
C LYS A 290 6.66 3.84 14.31
N PHE A 291 6.41 5.13 14.15
CA PHE A 291 5.13 5.77 14.47
C PHE A 291 4.80 6.91 13.50
N SER A 292 3.52 7.12 13.24
CA SER A 292 2.99 8.22 12.46
C SER A 292 1.91 8.98 13.24
N TRP A 293 2.25 10.21 13.70
CA TRP A 293 1.30 11.11 14.36
C TRP A 293 0.09 11.43 13.48
N GLN A 294 0.33 11.63 12.19
CA GLN A 294 -0.73 11.91 11.22
C GLN A 294 -1.72 10.74 11.11
N LEU A 295 -1.23 9.50 11.04
CA LEU A 295 -2.09 8.31 11.02
C LEU A 295 -2.85 8.15 12.35
N TRP A 296 -2.19 8.40 13.47
CA TRP A 296 -2.83 8.34 14.79
C TRP A 296 -3.99 9.33 14.91
N LEU A 297 -3.81 10.58 14.46
CA LEU A 297 -4.87 11.60 14.38
C LEU A 297 -5.97 11.17 13.41
N ASN A 298 -5.62 10.69 12.22
CA ASN A 298 -6.58 10.23 11.21
C ASN A 298 -7.50 9.11 11.73
N LYS A 299 -6.93 8.14 12.44
CA LYS A 299 -7.69 7.05 13.06
C LYS A 299 -8.71 7.56 14.09
N ARG A 300 -8.41 8.65 14.80
CA ARG A 300 -9.21 9.24 15.87
C ARG A 300 -10.03 10.46 15.45
N ARG A 301 -10.05 10.83 14.18
CA ARG A 301 -10.71 12.05 13.68
C ARG A 301 -12.19 12.17 14.12
N GLY A 302 -12.91 11.04 14.24
CA GLY A 302 -14.31 11.02 14.68
C GLY A 302 -14.52 11.48 16.14
N ILE A 303 -13.45 11.49 16.95
CA ILE A 303 -13.47 11.99 18.33
C ILE A 303 -12.83 13.38 18.39
N ILE A 304 -11.72 13.56 17.70
CA ILE A 304 -10.90 14.79 17.77
C ILE A 304 -11.64 15.99 17.14
N PHE A 305 -12.25 15.84 15.97
CA PHE A 305 -12.97 16.96 15.33
C PHE A 305 -14.16 17.47 16.14
N PRO A 306 -15.07 16.63 16.65
CA PRO A 306 -16.12 17.11 17.55
C PRO A 306 -15.56 17.79 18.80
N ALA A 307 -14.53 17.26 19.42
CA ALA A 307 -13.90 17.87 20.60
C ALA A 307 -13.30 19.25 20.30
N ILE A 308 -12.65 19.42 19.16
CA ILE A 308 -12.13 20.73 18.71
C ILE A 308 -13.29 21.72 18.48
N ILE A 309 -14.37 21.30 17.82
CA ILE A 309 -15.54 22.14 17.58
C ILE A 309 -16.16 22.60 18.90
N ILE A 310 -16.30 21.68 19.87
CA ILE A 310 -16.83 22.01 21.20
C ILE A 310 -15.92 23.01 21.90
N LEU A 311 -14.61 22.85 21.86
CA LEU A 311 -13.66 23.78 22.48
C LEU A 311 -13.69 25.14 21.83
N ILE A 312 -13.79 25.22 20.51
CA ILE A 312 -13.92 26.51 19.79
C ILE A 312 -15.23 27.19 20.16
N ALA A 313 -16.34 26.44 20.22
CA ALA A 313 -17.64 27.02 20.62
C ALA A 313 -17.61 27.52 22.08
N ALA A 314 -17.02 26.75 23.00
CA ALA A 314 -16.87 27.17 24.40
C ALA A 314 -15.98 28.40 24.52
N ALA A 315 -14.87 28.49 23.79
CA ALA A 315 -14.02 29.68 23.77
C ALA A 315 -14.73 30.90 23.21
N ALA A 316 -15.53 30.76 22.15
CA ALA A 316 -16.33 31.84 21.57
C ALA A 316 -17.37 32.35 22.57
N VAL A 317 -18.08 31.44 23.26
CA VAL A 317 -19.07 31.83 24.31
C VAL A 317 -18.37 32.57 25.45
N PHE A 318 -17.21 32.08 25.90
CA PHE A 318 -16.43 32.73 26.96
C PHE A 318 -16.00 34.14 26.57
N LEU A 319 -15.50 34.33 25.34
CA LEU A 319 -15.09 35.65 24.84
C LEU A 319 -16.27 36.61 24.76
N VAL A 320 -17.46 36.19 24.31
CA VAL A 320 -18.69 37.01 24.26
C VAL A 320 -19.20 37.36 25.66
N ALA A 321 -19.15 36.41 26.60
CA ALA A 321 -19.52 36.66 27.98
C ALA A 321 -18.58 37.67 28.65
N HIS A 322 -17.27 37.55 28.41
CA HIS A 322 -16.26 38.42 28.99
C HIS A 322 -16.35 39.85 28.41
N SER A 323 -16.61 40.02 27.12
CA SER A 323 -16.79 41.32 26.49
C SER A 323 -18.02 42.06 26.97
N ARG A 324 -19.08 41.37 27.45
CA ARG A 324 -20.29 41.98 28.03
C ARG A 324 -20.10 42.48 29.48
N HIS A 325 -19.08 42.06 30.18
CA HIS A 325 -18.74 42.52 31.53
C HIS A 325 -17.83 43.77 31.54
N HIS A 326 -17.33 44.17 30.36
CA HIS A 326 -16.46 45.37 30.21
C HIS A 326 -17.14 46.53 29.44
N LEU A 327 -18.41 46.43 29.13
CA LEU A 327 -19.32 47.47 28.65
C LEU A 327 -20.33 47.84 29.76
#